data_5f1aef7b9e28dabb462da52876cd5a18
#
_entry.id   5f1aef7b9e28dabb462da52876cd5a18
#
_cell.length_a   1.000
_cell.length_b   1.000
_cell.length_c   1.000
_cell.angle_alpha   90.00
_cell.angle_beta   90.00
_cell.angle_gamma   90.00
#
_symmetry.space_group_name_H-M   'P 1'
#
loop_
_entity.id
_entity.type
_entity.pdbx_description
1 polymer ?
#
loop_
_entity_poly.entity_id
_entity_poly.type
_entity_poly.pdbx_seq_one_letter_code
_entity_poly.pdbx_strand_id
1 'polypeptide(L)'
;IGDPSGKSEERVLQTESQVEANVKGLSNQMHRLFEFGSDKGAKLVNNKDWLGQISLISFLRDYGKHVGVNYMLGKDSIQTRLEHGISYTEFTYTILQAIDFGYLNRELNCKIQVGGSDQWGNITSGIELMRRMYGQTEAYGLTIPLVTKSDGKKFGKSESGAVWLDPEKTSPYEFYQFWINQSDEDVIKFLKYFT
;
A
#
# COMPACT_ATOMS: atom_id res chain seq x y z
N ILE A 1 -3.30 10.09 -5.38
CA ILE A 1 -4.41 9.18 -5.76
C ILE A 1 -4.56 8.14 -4.66
N GLY A 2 -5.76 7.99 -4.14
CA GLY A 2 -6.03 7.14 -2.98
C GLY A 2 -6.48 5.73 -3.35
N ASP A 3 -5.98 4.74 -2.61
CA ASP A 3 -6.42 3.35 -2.68
C ASP A 3 -7.83 3.22 -2.05
N PRO A 4 -8.84 2.70 -2.76
CA PRO A 4 -10.18 2.48 -2.22
C PRO A 4 -10.26 1.28 -1.25
N SER A 5 -9.25 0.41 -1.22
CA SER A 5 -9.28 -0.83 -0.42
C SER A 5 -9.51 -0.56 1.06
N GLY A 6 -10.52 -1.22 1.64
CA GLY A 6 -10.87 -1.10 3.05
C GLY A 6 -11.40 0.28 3.48
N LYS A 7 -11.94 1.07 2.54
CA LYS A 7 -12.54 2.40 2.79
C LYS A 7 -13.99 2.45 2.31
N SER A 8 -14.82 3.18 3.05
CA SER A 8 -16.21 3.47 2.70
C SER A 8 -16.38 4.76 1.91
N GLU A 9 -15.40 5.67 1.99
CA GLU A 9 -15.44 7.00 1.37
C GLU A 9 -14.19 7.25 0.53
N GLU A 10 -14.30 8.15 -0.46
CA GLU A 10 -13.20 8.57 -1.31
C GLU A 10 -12.14 9.31 -0.49
N ARG A 11 -10.88 9.04 -0.78
CA ARG A 11 -9.77 9.75 -0.13
C ARG A 11 -9.64 11.15 -0.70
N VAL A 12 -9.40 12.11 0.18
CA VAL A 12 -9.05 13.48 -0.21
C VAL A 12 -7.74 13.45 -1.02
N LEU A 13 -7.79 14.02 -2.21
CA LEU A 13 -6.60 14.15 -3.06
C LEU A 13 -5.65 15.19 -2.44
N GLN A 14 -4.40 14.79 -2.28
CA GLN A 14 -3.35 15.64 -1.74
C GLN A 14 -2.67 16.44 -2.85
N THR A 15 -2.16 17.63 -2.51
CA THR A 15 -1.31 18.41 -3.41
C THR A 15 0.06 17.75 -3.57
N GLU A 16 0.77 18.05 -4.65
CA GLU A 16 2.12 17.51 -4.87
C GLU A 16 3.07 17.89 -3.73
N SER A 17 3.03 19.12 -3.25
CA SER A 17 3.86 19.57 -2.13
C SER A 17 3.58 18.80 -0.82
N GLN A 18 2.31 18.45 -0.58
CA GLN A 18 1.94 17.61 0.55
C GLN A 18 2.48 16.19 0.42
N VAL A 19 2.41 15.61 -0.78
CA VAL A 19 2.97 14.28 -1.06
C VAL A 19 4.48 14.29 -0.87
N GLU A 20 5.20 15.29 -1.35
CA GLU A 20 6.64 15.43 -1.17
C GLU A 20 7.04 15.55 0.31
N ALA A 21 6.30 16.36 1.08
CA ALA A 21 6.50 16.47 2.53
C ALA A 21 6.27 15.12 3.24
N ASN A 22 5.23 14.38 2.84
CA ASN A 22 4.94 13.06 3.39
C ASN A 22 6.03 12.02 3.04
N VAL A 23 6.53 12.03 1.80
CA VAL A 23 7.64 11.17 1.38
C VAL A 23 8.89 11.44 2.23
N LYS A 24 9.22 12.71 2.47
CA LYS A 24 10.34 13.07 3.33
C LYS A 24 10.15 12.59 4.78
N GLY A 25 8.95 12.77 5.32
CA GLY A 25 8.62 12.30 6.68
C GLY A 25 8.73 10.77 6.81
N LEU A 26 8.19 10.03 5.84
CA LEU A 26 8.32 8.57 5.79
C LEU A 26 9.77 8.13 5.64
N SER A 27 10.53 8.78 4.75
CA SER A 27 11.96 8.51 4.58
C SER A 27 12.73 8.61 5.89
N ASN A 28 12.53 9.69 6.64
CA ASN A 28 13.19 9.91 7.92
C ASN A 28 12.87 8.80 8.95
N GLN A 29 11.64 8.31 8.97
CA GLN A 29 11.25 7.21 9.87
C GLN A 29 11.85 5.88 9.42
N MET A 30 11.85 5.60 8.12
CA MET A 30 12.37 4.35 7.55
C MET A 30 13.89 4.20 7.74
N HIS A 31 14.66 5.28 7.71
CA HIS A 31 16.10 5.26 7.98
C HIS A 31 16.47 4.81 9.39
N ARG A 32 15.51 4.77 10.31
CA ARG A 32 15.71 4.22 11.66
C ARG A 32 15.55 2.70 11.72
N LEU A 33 14.86 2.11 10.74
CA LEU A 33 14.49 0.69 10.72
C LEU A 33 15.27 -0.10 9.68
N PHE A 34 15.68 0.55 8.60
CA PHE A 34 16.35 -0.10 7.47
C PHE A 34 17.67 0.57 7.16
N GLU A 35 18.63 -0.23 6.73
CA GLU A 35 19.87 0.24 6.16
C GLU A 35 19.65 0.67 4.71
N PHE A 36 20.01 1.90 4.38
CA PHE A 36 19.99 2.45 3.03
C PHE A 36 21.42 2.77 2.58
N GLY A 37 21.66 2.77 1.27
CA GLY A 37 22.93 3.26 0.71
C GLY A 37 23.98 2.20 0.48
N SER A 38 23.77 0.94 0.86
CA SER A 38 24.62 -0.18 0.43
C SER A 38 24.00 -0.92 -0.77
N ASP A 39 24.80 -1.70 -1.47
CA ASP A 39 24.34 -2.51 -2.63
C ASP A 39 23.22 -3.50 -2.26
N LYS A 40 23.20 -3.93 -1.00
CA LYS A 40 22.17 -4.83 -0.44
C LYS A 40 21.16 -4.12 0.44
N GLY A 41 21.28 -2.81 0.62
CA GLY A 41 20.42 -1.99 1.45
C GLY A 41 19.04 -1.80 0.85
N ALA A 42 18.13 -1.33 1.70
CA ALA A 42 16.80 -0.93 1.27
C ALA A 42 16.86 0.22 0.26
N LYS A 43 15.88 0.28 -0.65
CA LYS A 43 15.72 1.39 -1.60
C LYS A 43 14.34 2.02 -1.38
N LEU A 44 14.32 3.30 -1.11
CA LEU A 44 13.09 4.09 -1.15
C LEU A 44 12.94 4.68 -2.54
N VAL A 45 11.85 4.36 -3.20
CA VAL A 45 11.52 4.84 -4.54
C VAL A 45 10.16 5.51 -4.55
N ASN A 46 9.96 6.46 -5.46
CA ASN A 46 8.69 7.16 -5.62
C ASN A 46 8.08 6.79 -6.98
N ASN A 47 6.92 6.17 -6.96
CA ASN A 47 6.25 5.75 -8.20
C ASN A 47 5.80 6.92 -9.09
N LYS A 48 5.76 8.16 -8.58
CA LYS A 48 5.58 9.37 -9.40
C LYS A 48 6.63 9.45 -10.52
N ASP A 49 7.86 8.97 -10.27
CA ASP A 49 8.98 9.08 -11.20
C ASP A 49 8.73 8.34 -12.53
N TRP A 50 7.96 7.25 -12.51
CA TRP A 50 7.58 6.51 -13.72
C TRP A 50 6.11 6.63 -14.09
N LEU A 51 5.18 6.60 -13.14
CA LEU A 51 3.76 6.77 -13.44
C LEU A 51 3.46 8.16 -14.00
N GLY A 52 4.15 9.19 -13.51
CA GLY A 52 4.00 10.57 -13.98
C GLY A 52 4.47 10.80 -15.43
N GLN A 53 5.24 9.87 -16.00
CA GLN A 53 5.70 9.93 -17.39
C GLN A 53 4.72 9.27 -18.38
N ILE A 54 3.73 8.55 -17.89
CA ILE A 54 2.77 7.83 -18.73
C ILE A 54 1.67 8.81 -19.19
N SER A 55 1.62 9.06 -20.49
CA SER A 55 0.53 9.86 -21.04
C SER A 55 -0.81 9.11 -20.93
N LEU A 56 -1.93 9.85 -20.88
CA LEU A 56 -3.27 9.26 -20.89
C LEU A 56 -3.47 8.27 -22.05
N ILE A 57 -3.00 8.63 -23.24
CA ILE A 57 -3.13 7.76 -24.41
C ILE A 57 -2.30 6.49 -24.27
N SER A 58 -1.07 6.60 -23.75
CA SER A 58 -0.22 5.43 -23.47
C SER A 58 -0.84 4.54 -22.38
N PHE A 59 -1.39 5.14 -21.32
CA PHE A 59 -2.10 4.39 -20.27
C PHE A 59 -3.24 3.54 -20.85
N LEU A 60 -4.10 4.13 -21.68
CA LEU A 60 -5.24 3.42 -22.27
C LEU A 60 -4.79 2.37 -23.29
N ARG A 61 -3.87 2.73 -24.20
CA ARG A 61 -3.41 1.88 -25.29
C ARG A 61 -2.56 0.70 -24.84
N ASP A 62 -1.60 0.95 -23.93
CA ASP A 62 -0.55 0.00 -23.62
C ASP A 62 -0.89 -0.87 -22.39
N TYR A 63 -1.65 -0.32 -21.43
CA TYR A 63 -2.03 -1.00 -20.19
C TYR A 63 -3.53 -1.28 -20.13
N GLY A 64 -4.37 -0.28 -20.36
CA GLY A 64 -5.83 -0.38 -20.20
C GLY A 64 -6.45 -1.50 -21.04
N LYS A 65 -5.95 -1.74 -22.25
CA LYS A 65 -6.43 -2.83 -23.14
C LYS A 65 -6.26 -4.24 -22.54
N HIS A 66 -5.36 -4.41 -21.59
CA HIS A 66 -5.10 -5.68 -20.93
C HIS A 66 -5.98 -5.93 -19.70
N VAL A 67 -6.75 -4.93 -19.27
CA VAL A 67 -7.57 -4.98 -18.06
C VAL A 67 -9.05 -4.92 -18.42
N GLY A 68 -9.74 -6.05 -18.25
CA GLY A 68 -11.18 -6.13 -18.54
C GLY A 68 -12.02 -5.46 -17.47
N VAL A 69 -13.02 -4.68 -17.87
CA VAL A 69 -13.93 -3.99 -16.94
C VAL A 69 -14.66 -4.98 -16.02
N ASN A 70 -15.16 -6.10 -16.55
CA ASN A 70 -15.82 -7.13 -15.75
C ASN A 70 -14.90 -7.73 -14.68
N TYR A 71 -13.61 -7.89 -14.98
CA TYR A 71 -12.62 -8.34 -14.03
C TYR A 71 -12.46 -7.33 -12.88
N MET A 72 -12.42 -6.04 -13.20
CA MET A 72 -12.32 -4.99 -12.18
C MET A 72 -13.59 -4.90 -11.34
N LEU A 73 -14.76 -4.96 -11.97
CA LEU A 73 -16.05 -4.96 -11.28
C LEU A 73 -16.22 -6.14 -10.31
N GLY A 74 -15.58 -7.27 -10.56
CA GLY A 74 -15.62 -8.45 -9.68
C GLY A 74 -14.72 -8.36 -8.45
N LYS A 75 -13.98 -7.26 -8.24
CA LYS A 75 -13.12 -7.12 -7.06
C LYS A 75 -13.90 -6.65 -5.84
N ASP A 76 -13.64 -7.25 -4.68
CA ASP A 76 -14.33 -6.92 -3.42
C ASP A 76 -14.23 -5.43 -3.09
N SER A 77 -13.05 -4.83 -3.28
CA SER A 77 -12.83 -3.38 -3.04
C SER A 77 -13.69 -2.49 -3.93
N ILE A 78 -13.99 -2.93 -5.14
CA ILE A 78 -14.86 -2.21 -6.09
C ILE A 78 -16.33 -2.49 -5.76
N GLN A 79 -16.70 -3.74 -5.53
CA GLN A 79 -18.08 -4.12 -5.20
C GLN A 79 -18.62 -3.36 -3.99
N THR A 80 -17.83 -3.29 -2.92
CA THR A 80 -18.20 -2.55 -1.70
C THR A 80 -18.46 -1.07 -1.96
N ARG A 81 -17.81 -0.48 -2.97
CA ARG A 81 -17.93 0.94 -3.31
C ARG A 81 -19.02 1.23 -4.33
N LEU A 82 -19.39 0.27 -5.17
CA LEU A 82 -20.40 0.48 -6.23
C LEU A 82 -21.75 0.93 -5.68
N GLU A 83 -22.17 0.42 -4.52
CA GLU A 83 -23.45 0.78 -3.90
C GLU A 83 -23.50 2.24 -3.43
N HIS A 84 -22.36 2.82 -3.07
CA HIS A 84 -22.23 4.18 -2.55
C HIS A 84 -21.68 5.17 -3.58
N GLY A 85 -21.37 4.67 -4.78
CA GLY A 85 -20.67 5.40 -5.82
C GLY A 85 -19.14 5.28 -5.70
N ILE A 86 -18.48 5.15 -6.84
CA ILE A 86 -17.02 5.09 -6.94
C ILE A 86 -16.58 6.05 -8.04
N SER A 87 -15.57 6.89 -7.78
CA SER A 87 -15.02 7.73 -8.82
C SER A 87 -14.19 6.92 -9.82
N TYR A 88 -14.02 7.44 -11.03
CA TYR A 88 -13.14 6.82 -12.02
C TYR A 88 -11.70 6.71 -11.51
N THR A 89 -11.25 7.67 -10.72
CA THR A 89 -9.93 7.68 -10.07
C THR A 89 -9.76 6.48 -9.15
N GLU A 90 -10.71 6.21 -8.26
CA GLU A 90 -10.67 5.05 -7.38
C GLU A 90 -10.81 3.74 -8.17
N PHE A 91 -11.71 3.70 -9.15
CA PHE A 91 -11.91 2.54 -9.99
C PHE A 91 -10.63 2.12 -10.73
N THR A 92 -9.88 3.08 -11.24
CA THR A 92 -8.63 2.81 -11.99
C THR A 92 -7.41 2.62 -11.10
N TYR A 93 -7.49 2.87 -9.80
CA TYR A 93 -6.35 2.75 -8.87
C TYR A 93 -5.63 1.41 -8.98
N THR A 94 -6.37 0.32 -9.04
CA THR A 94 -5.80 -1.02 -9.18
C THR A 94 -4.87 -1.17 -10.39
N ILE A 95 -5.17 -0.47 -11.48
CA ILE A 95 -4.33 -0.49 -12.69
C ILE A 95 -3.02 0.26 -12.44
N LEU A 96 -3.07 1.39 -11.71
CA LEU A 96 -1.87 2.15 -11.36
C LEU A 96 -0.92 1.32 -10.51
N GLN A 97 -1.43 0.64 -9.49
CA GLN A 97 -0.62 -0.26 -8.67
C GLN A 97 -0.10 -1.46 -9.46
N ALA A 98 -0.88 -1.97 -10.42
CA ALA A 98 -0.45 -3.06 -11.29
C ALA A 98 0.72 -2.63 -12.21
N ILE A 99 0.67 -1.43 -12.77
CA ILE A 99 1.75 -0.85 -13.57
C ILE A 99 2.99 -0.62 -12.71
N ASP A 100 2.79 -0.11 -11.50
CA ASP A 100 3.84 0.12 -10.50
C ASP A 100 4.60 -1.17 -10.20
N PHE A 101 3.90 -2.25 -9.85
CA PHE A 101 4.55 -3.54 -9.61
C PHE A 101 5.27 -4.07 -10.86
N GLY A 102 4.67 -3.90 -12.06
CA GLY A 102 5.31 -4.27 -13.32
C GLY A 102 6.62 -3.51 -13.57
N TYR A 103 6.66 -2.22 -13.27
CA TYR A 103 7.87 -1.41 -13.33
C TYR A 103 8.94 -1.89 -12.34
N LEU A 104 8.57 -2.06 -11.07
CA LEU A 104 9.49 -2.54 -10.03
C LEU A 104 10.06 -3.93 -10.35
N ASN A 105 9.25 -4.81 -10.91
CA ASN A 105 9.69 -6.14 -11.33
C ASN A 105 10.73 -6.07 -12.45
N ARG A 106 10.49 -5.28 -13.49
CA ARG A 106 11.35 -5.21 -14.67
C ARG A 106 12.62 -4.40 -14.46
N GLU A 107 12.48 -3.23 -13.83
CA GLU A 107 13.60 -2.27 -13.71
C GLU A 107 14.41 -2.48 -12.43
N LEU A 108 13.79 -2.98 -11.36
CA LEU A 108 14.45 -3.19 -10.07
C LEU A 108 14.52 -4.66 -9.63
N ASN A 109 14.11 -5.60 -10.50
CA ASN A 109 14.09 -7.04 -10.19
C ASN A 109 13.29 -7.37 -8.90
N CYS A 110 12.25 -6.61 -8.62
CA CYS A 110 11.37 -6.82 -7.48
C CYS A 110 10.43 -7.99 -7.79
N LYS A 111 10.65 -9.14 -7.19
CA LYS A 111 9.87 -10.37 -7.48
C LYS A 111 8.66 -10.54 -6.58
N ILE A 112 8.65 -9.96 -5.40
CA ILE A 112 7.58 -10.15 -4.41
C ILE A 112 7.00 -8.80 -4.01
N GLN A 113 5.68 -8.64 -4.13
CA GLN A 113 4.95 -7.53 -3.52
C GLN A 113 4.26 -8.01 -2.25
N VAL A 114 4.44 -7.27 -1.14
CA VAL A 114 3.89 -7.62 0.18
C VAL A 114 2.88 -6.55 0.60
N GLY A 115 1.78 -6.97 1.23
CA GLY A 115 0.78 -6.04 1.75
C GLY A 115 -0.13 -6.66 2.80
N GLY A 116 -1.08 -5.90 3.31
CA GLY A 116 -2.18 -6.42 4.11
C GLY A 116 -3.14 -7.26 3.25
N SER A 117 -4.00 -8.05 3.88
CA SER A 117 -5.00 -8.88 3.17
C SER A 117 -5.94 -8.07 2.28
N ASP A 118 -6.18 -6.80 2.61
CA ASP A 118 -6.93 -5.84 1.80
C ASP A 118 -6.25 -5.50 0.46
N GLN A 119 -4.93 -5.74 0.33
CA GLN A 119 -4.15 -5.49 -0.88
C GLN A 119 -4.12 -6.68 -1.87
N TRP A 120 -4.72 -7.82 -1.51
CA TRP A 120 -4.70 -9.02 -2.36
C TRP A 120 -5.16 -8.75 -3.79
N GLY A 121 -6.29 -8.05 -3.94
CA GLY A 121 -6.84 -7.70 -5.24
C GLY A 121 -5.93 -6.82 -6.09
N ASN A 122 -5.24 -5.85 -5.47
CA ASN A 122 -4.30 -4.97 -6.17
C ASN A 122 -3.02 -5.73 -6.58
N ILE A 123 -2.43 -6.50 -5.66
CA ILE A 123 -1.20 -7.27 -5.90
C ILE A 123 -1.41 -8.30 -7.02
N THR A 124 -2.49 -9.07 -6.95
CA THR A 124 -2.80 -10.08 -7.99
C THR A 124 -3.09 -9.46 -9.35
N SER A 125 -3.63 -8.23 -9.38
CA SER A 125 -3.80 -7.49 -10.64
C SER A 125 -2.47 -7.14 -11.30
N GLY A 126 -1.44 -6.82 -10.51
CA GLY A 126 -0.10 -6.58 -11.01
C GLY A 126 0.50 -7.82 -11.66
N ILE A 127 0.40 -8.97 -10.99
CA ILE A 127 0.87 -10.26 -11.53
C ILE A 127 0.13 -10.60 -12.83
N GLU A 128 -1.19 -10.44 -12.85
CA GLU A 128 -2.01 -10.74 -14.03
C GLU A 128 -1.71 -9.77 -15.19
N LEU A 129 -1.53 -8.48 -14.91
CA LEU A 129 -1.15 -7.50 -15.93
C LEU A 129 0.19 -7.86 -16.57
N MET A 130 1.21 -8.17 -15.76
CA MET A 130 2.52 -8.59 -16.25
C MET A 130 2.43 -9.86 -17.11
N ARG A 131 1.65 -10.85 -16.67
CA ARG A 131 1.41 -12.08 -17.43
C ARG A 131 0.79 -11.80 -18.80
N ARG A 132 -0.18 -10.89 -18.87
CA ARG A 132 -0.84 -10.52 -20.14
C ARG A 132 0.04 -9.72 -21.08
N MET A 133 0.89 -8.87 -20.53
CA MET A 133 1.76 -7.99 -21.32
C MET A 133 3.04 -8.67 -21.78
N TYR A 134 3.64 -9.51 -20.94
CA TYR A 134 4.99 -10.04 -21.13
C TYR A 134 5.06 -11.57 -21.15
N GLY A 135 3.94 -12.26 -20.93
CA GLY A 135 3.90 -13.72 -20.80
C GLY A 135 4.30 -14.18 -19.39
N GLN A 136 5.09 -15.25 -19.31
CA GLN A 136 5.52 -15.79 -18.03
C GLN A 136 6.52 -14.85 -17.35
N THR A 137 6.23 -14.44 -16.10
CA THR A 137 7.07 -13.58 -15.29
C THR A 137 7.26 -14.20 -13.90
N GLU A 138 8.42 -13.96 -13.29
CA GLU A 138 8.68 -14.30 -11.89
C GLU A 138 8.17 -13.17 -11.00
N ALA A 139 6.89 -13.17 -10.69
CA ALA A 139 6.26 -12.20 -9.82
C ALA A 139 5.30 -12.90 -8.85
N TYR A 140 5.41 -12.59 -7.58
CA TYR A 140 4.67 -13.24 -6.50
C TYR A 140 4.02 -12.19 -5.60
N GLY A 141 2.92 -12.56 -4.97
CA GLY A 141 2.23 -11.77 -3.95
C GLY A 141 2.24 -12.46 -2.61
N LEU A 142 2.47 -11.71 -1.55
CA LEU A 142 2.33 -12.17 -0.17
C LEU A 142 1.42 -11.20 0.57
N THR A 143 0.37 -11.72 1.20
CA THR A 143 -0.46 -10.89 2.08
C THR A 143 -0.44 -11.41 3.50
N ILE A 144 -0.47 -10.47 4.44
CA ILE A 144 -0.50 -10.73 5.88
C ILE A 144 -1.87 -10.27 6.40
N PRO A 145 -2.55 -11.03 7.27
CA PRO A 145 -3.77 -10.55 7.90
C PRO A 145 -3.58 -9.18 8.56
N LEU A 146 -4.58 -8.33 8.45
CA LEU A 146 -4.54 -7.02 9.11
C LEU A 146 -4.41 -7.22 10.62
N VAL A 147 -3.47 -6.50 11.22
CA VAL A 147 -3.25 -6.55 12.67
C VAL A 147 -4.41 -5.82 13.36
N THR A 148 -5.19 -6.56 14.11
CA THR A 148 -6.29 -6.05 14.92
C THR A 148 -6.07 -6.38 16.38
N LYS A 149 -6.67 -5.61 17.27
CA LYS A 149 -6.78 -5.94 18.69
C LYS A 149 -7.86 -7.02 18.91
N SER A 150 -7.86 -7.63 20.09
CA SER A 150 -8.91 -8.58 20.52
C SER A 150 -10.32 -8.00 20.48
N ASP A 151 -10.47 -6.69 20.69
CA ASP A 151 -11.72 -5.95 20.57
C ASP A 151 -12.17 -5.67 19.12
N GLY A 152 -11.42 -6.17 18.12
CA GLY A 152 -11.69 -5.97 16.68
C GLY A 152 -11.22 -4.64 16.11
N LYS A 153 -10.69 -3.73 16.94
CA LYS A 153 -10.18 -2.44 16.45
C LYS A 153 -8.85 -2.62 15.74
N LYS A 154 -8.58 -1.72 14.78
CA LYS A 154 -7.28 -1.70 14.08
C LYS A 154 -6.16 -1.37 15.04
N PHE A 155 -5.07 -2.15 14.98
CA PHE A 155 -3.85 -1.87 15.72
C PHE A 155 -3.19 -0.56 15.26
N GLY A 156 -2.38 0.07 16.14
CA GLY A 156 -1.64 1.29 15.82
C GLY A 156 -2.44 2.58 15.96
N LYS A 157 -3.65 2.52 16.55
CA LYS A 157 -4.42 3.69 16.93
C LYS A 157 -4.63 3.74 18.43
N SER A 158 -4.33 4.88 19.04
CA SER A 158 -4.73 5.25 20.39
C SER A 158 -6.04 6.05 20.38
N GLU A 159 -6.57 6.42 21.51
CA GLU A 159 -7.73 7.35 21.62
C GLU A 159 -7.43 8.71 20.98
N SER A 160 -6.16 9.15 21.04
CA SER A 160 -5.66 10.40 20.45
C SER A 160 -5.27 10.30 18.96
N GLY A 161 -5.39 9.12 18.32
CA GLY A 161 -5.08 8.93 16.90
C GLY A 161 -4.01 7.87 16.63
N ALA A 162 -3.23 8.04 15.56
CA ALA A 162 -2.18 7.11 15.17
C ALA A 162 -0.97 7.20 16.12
N VAL A 163 -0.38 6.03 16.43
CA VAL A 163 0.90 5.96 17.14
C VAL A 163 2.03 6.00 16.11
N TRP A 164 2.87 7.00 16.21
CA TRP A 164 3.93 7.28 15.25
C TRP A 164 5.30 6.77 15.76
N LEU A 165 6.15 6.39 14.81
CA LEU A 165 7.57 6.11 15.09
C LEU A 165 8.41 7.39 15.21
N ASP A 166 7.81 8.52 14.88
CA ASP A 166 8.40 9.84 14.98
C ASP A 166 8.21 10.39 16.40
N PRO A 167 9.30 10.64 17.17
CA PRO A 167 9.21 11.10 18.56
C PRO A 167 8.65 12.51 18.71
N GLU A 168 8.62 13.31 17.64
CA GLU A 168 7.96 14.62 17.65
C GLU A 168 6.44 14.52 17.55
N LYS A 169 5.92 13.35 17.05
CA LYS A 169 4.48 13.09 16.89
C LYS A 169 3.92 12.19 17.98
N THR A 170 4.71 11.24 18.46
CA THR A 170 4.41 10.35 19.58
C THR A 170 5.67 10.29 20.43
N SER A 171 5.62 10.90 21.60
CA SER A 171 6.79 10.92 22.51
C SER A 171 7.21 9.49 22.90
N PRO A 172 8.49 9.25 23.26
CA PRO A 172 8.94 7.95 23.75
C PRO A 172 8.12 7.42 24.92
N TYR A 173 7.64 8.31 25.80
CA TYR A 173 6.78 7.93 26.90
C TYR A 173 5.39 7.46 26.43
N GLU A 174 4.74 8.20 25.53
CA GLU A 174 3.45 7.80 24.96
C GLU A 174 3.57 6.49 24.15
N PHE A 175 4.67 6.30 23.42
CA PHE A 175 4.96 5.06 22.71
C PHE A 175 5.11 3.89 23.68
N TYR A 176 5.84 4.07 24.78
CA TYR A 176 5.94 3.07 25.84
C TYR A 176 4.58 2.79 26.48
N GLN A 177 3.81 3.82 26.82
CA GLN A 177 2.47 3.67 27.40
C GLN A 177 1.51 2.94 26.45
N PHE A 178 1.63 3.17 25.17
CA PHE A 178 0.83 2.42 24.17
C PHE A 178 1.07 0.92 24.28
N TRP A 179 2.33 0.50 24.42
CA TRP A 179 2.66 -0.93 24.51
C TRP A 179 2.30 -1.55 25.85
N ILE A 180 2.59 -0.89 26.95
CA ILE A 180 2.33 -1.45 28.30
C ILE A 180 0.84 -1.58 28.62
N ASN A 181 0.00 -0.77 27.96
CA ASN A 181 -1.45 -0.79 28.14
C ASN A 181 -2.18 -1.70 27.13
N GLN A 182 -1.47 -2.57 26.40
CA GLN A 182 -2.13 -3.59 25.58
C GLN A 182 -2.77 -4.64 26.49
N SER A 183 -3.91 -5.22 26.01
CA SER A 183 -4.57 -6.30 26.75
C SER A 183 -3.71 -7.58 26.78
N ASP A 184 -3.75 -8.33 27.87
CA ASP A 184 -3.02 -9.59 27.99
C ASP A 184 -3.35 -10.59 26.88
N GLU A 185 -4.59 -10.55 26.36
CA GLU A 185 -5.03 -11.37 25.24
C GLU A 185 -4.27 -11.08 23.94
N ASP A 186 -3.81 -9.84 23.77
CA ASP A 186 -3.10 -9.39 22.57
C ASP A 186 -1.58 -9.54 22.66
N VAL A 187 -1.03 -9.67 23.86
CA VAL A 187 0.44 -9.65 24.09
C VAL A 187 1.16 -10.70 23.25
N ILE A 188 0.71 -11.96 23.30
CA ILE A 188 1.36 -13.06 22.56
C ILE A 188 1.31 -12.82 21.06
N LYS A 189 0.19 -12.30 20.57
CA LYS A 189 0.00 -11.96 19.16
C LYS A 189 0.97 -10.85 18.72
N PHE A 190 1.07 -9.80 19.52
CA PHE A 190 1.94 -8.66 19.19
C PHE A 190 3.43 -8.99 19.32
N LEU A 191 3.83 -9.81 20.29
CA LEU A 191 5.19 -10.31 20.37
C LEU A 191 5.62 -11.05 19.10
N LYS A 192 4.74 -11.86 18.50
CA LYS A 192 5.03 -12.57 17.24
C LYS A 192 5.20 -11.64 16.03
N TYR A 193 4.60 -10.44 16.06
CA TYR A 193 4.69 -9.49 14.94
C TYR A 193 5.84 -8.49 15.10
N PHE A 194 6.22 -8.15 16.33
CA PHE A 194 7.08 -6.99 16.61
C PHE A 194 8.39 -7.36 17.31
N THR A 195 8.63 -8.64 17.57
CA THR A 195 9.89 -9.18 18.08
C THR A 195 10.34 -10.39 17.26
#